data_fe9e48a3574e4d7b4b73e721f6c46fdc
#
_entry.id   fe9e48a3574e4d7b4b73e721f6c46fdc
#
_cell.length_a   1.000
_cell.length_b   1.000
_cell.length_c   1.000
_cell.angle_alpha   90.00
_cell.angle_beta   90.00
_cell.angle_gamma   90.00
#
_symmetry.space_group_name_H-M   'P 1'
#
loop_
_entity.id
_entity.type
_entity.pdbx_description
1 polymer ?
#
loop_
_entity_poly.entity_id
_entity_poly.type
_entity_poly.pdbx_seq_one_letter_code
_entity_poly.pdbx_strand_id
1 'polypeptide(L)'
;MLASLKIENVAVIEKAEVNFTPGFNVLTGETGAGKSILIDSINAILGNRTSRELVRSGAQKACIWATFESIPASVKKQLEKCGYEVTDDLLLYREINAEGKGSCRVNGMPATAAVVRDISSGLLSIHGQHDSQSLTNPALHLGLLDQYAQNRDLFAEYYRRYRELVTVKRQLDALNASESDKQRRIEALTAEIDTIDAAALQPGEEKTLQERKNVITHAQSILAGITAAHLALAGDEDGEQAGAADLLGGAVDGLQNSARLDESLTAMSERLNDLYYSSRELATDLADRLDAYGFDAGELDQIETRLDTIYRIKQKFGMEVDELLARREAAAAELETFQSSGQKIAELKAQMQTLYAAAKEAAEKLTQSRLKGFAAMNKEMKAALEFLNMPGIRFALKHTRGPLSSHGQDTVEFLISTNPGEEPKPLAKIASGGELSRIMLAFKSALADRDALPTVIYDEIDTGVSGLAAGRIGQLLHQTARGHQVLCITHTPQVAAFADNQLLIQKNVRKDRTFTEIHTLDMDGRVEVLARMISGDKVSELSLASARELIEKSK
;
A
#
# COMPACT_ATOMS: atom_id res chain seq x y z
N MET A 1 12.86 18.70 -30.26
CA MET A 1 12.43 18.06 -31.53
C MET A 1 13.45 17.00 -31.95
N LEU A 2 13.03 15.93 -32.65
CA LEU A 2 13.96 14.94 -33.25
C LEU A 2 14.69 15.60 -34.44
N ALA A 3 15.98 15.87 -34.31
CA ALA A 3 16.75 16.51 -35.37
C ALA A 3 17.35 15.49 -36.34
N SER A 4 17.92 14.39 -35.83
CA SER A 4 18.50 13.38 -36.67
C SER A 4 18.35 11.97 -36.09
N LEU A 5 18.30 10.98 -36.99
CA LEU A 5 18.32 9.55 -36.67
C LEU A 5 19.37 8.87 -37.53
N LYS A 6 20.38 8.27 -36.88
CA LYS A 6 21.42 7.50 -37.57
C LYS A 6 21.26 6.04 -37.17
N ILE A 7 21.32 5.17 -38.17
CA ILE A 7 21.06 3.73 -38.04
C ILE A 7 22.21 2.99 -38.70
N GLU A 8 22.77 2.00 -38.03
CA GLU A 8 23.79 1.12 -38.58
C GLU A 8 23.46 -0.35 -38.26
N ASN A 9 23.46 -1.20 -39.29
CA ASN A 9 23.22 -2.66 -39.21
C ASN A 9 21.84 -3.03 -38.58
N VAL A 10 20.80 -2.35 -38.95
CA VAL A 10 19.43 -2.63 -38.48
C VAL A 10 18.62 -3.27 -39.62
N ALA A 11 18.23 -4.51 -39.46
CA ALA A 11 17.47 -5.32 -40.41
C ALA A 11 18.03 -5.23 -41.85
N VAL A 12 17.33 -4.62 -42.82
CA VAL A 12 17.80 -4.41 -44.19
C VAL A 12 18.63 -3.14 -44.36
N ILE A 13 18.71 -2.29 -43.33
CA ILE A 13 19.48 -1.03 -43.38
C ILE A 13 20.90 -1.32 -42.92
N GLU A 14 21.89 -1.12 -43.80
CA GLU A 14 23.29 -1.21 -43.44
C GLU A 14 23.76 0.07 -42.75
N LYS A 15 23.47 1.22 -43.38
CA LYS A 15 23.75 2.53 -42.84
C LYS A 15 22.76 3.54 -43.42
N ALA A 16 22.12 4.29 -42.57
CA ALA A 16 21.26 5.42 -42.97
C ALA A 16 21.38 6.55 -41.98
N GLU A 17 21.28 7.77 -42.47
CA GLU A 17 21.20 8.97 -41.65
C GLU A 17 20.06 9.84 -42.19
N VAL A 18 19.15 10.20 -41.32
CA VAL A 18 17.95 10.96 -41.66
C VAL A 18 17.94 12.23 -40.82
N ASN A 19 17.82 13.36 -41.52
CA ASN A 19 17.62 14.66 -40.88
C ASN A 19 16.18 15.08 -41.02
N PHE A 20 15.58 15.47 -39.91
CA PHE A 20 14.20 15.94 -39.86
C PHE A 20 14.19 17.46 -39.66
N THR A 21 13.17 18.09 -40.22
CA THR A 21 12.97 19.54 -40.06
C THR A 21 11.81 19.83 -39.14
N PRO A 22 11.69 21.02 -38.55
CA PRO A 22 10.43 21.47 -37.98
C PRO A 22 9.30 21.39 -38.96
N GLY A 23 8.05 21.26 -38.48
CA GLY A 23 6.87 21.15 -39.34
C GLY A 23 6.54 19.71 -39.74
N PHE A 24 5.94 19.53 -40.90
CA PHE A 24 5.38 18.27 -41.39
C PHE A 24 6.36 17.48 -42.23
N ASN A 25 6.99 16.44 -41.66
CA ASN A 25 7.89 15.52 -42.35
C ASN A 25 7.13 14.28 -42.80
N VAL A 26 7.19 13.97 -44.08
CA VAL A 26 6.51 12.79 -44.65
C VAL A 26 7.53 11.80 -45.22
N LEU A 27 7.37 10.55 -44.85
CA LEU A 27 8.19 9.43 -45.30
C LEU A 27 7.38 8.61 -46.31
N THR A 28 7.85 8.60 -47.55
CA THR A 28 7.25 7.83 -48.65
C THR A 28 8.21 6.74 -49.12
N GLY A 29 7.71 5.72 -49.81
CA GLY A 29 8.53 4.62 -50.35
C GLY A 29 7.71 3.34 -50.49
N GLU A 30 8.29 2.32 -51.12
CA GLU A 30 7.65 1.03 -51.32
C GLU A 30 7.34 0.32 -50.01
N THR A 31 6.27 -0.50 -49.99
CA THR A 31 5.97 -1.40 -48.88
C THR A 31 7.12 -2.40 -48.66
N GLY A 32 7.58 -2.51 -47.40
CA GLY A 32 8.75 -3.35 -47.07
C GLY A 32 10.12 -2.72 -47.36
N ALA A 33 10.17 -1.45 -47.79
CA ALA A 33 11.44 -0.74 -48.10
C ALA A 33 12.23 -0.27 -46.86
N GLY A 34 11.72 -0.49 -45.64
CA GLY A 34 12.39 -0.05 -44.44
C GLY A 34 11.63 1.01 -43.62
N LYS A 35 10.40 1.39 -44.03
CA LYS A 35 9.54 2.35 -43.29
C LYS A 35 9.30 1.88 -41.84
N SER A 36 8.83 0.65 -41.68
CA SER A 36 8.60 0.06 -40.35
C SER A 36 9.90 -0.11 -39.53
N ILE A 37 11.04 -0.37 -40.21
CA ILE A 37 12.36 -0.50 -39.55
C ILE A 37 12.80 0.85 -38.94
N LEU A 38 12.42 1.96 -39.57
CA LEU A 38 12.66 3.30 -39.03
C LEU A 38 11.90 3.50 -37.73
N ILE A 39 10.62 3.12 -37.69
CA ILE A 39 9.78 3.15 -36.48
C ILE A 39 10.34 2.21 -35.41
N ASP A 40 10.74 0.98 -35.79
CA ASP A 40 11.35 0.04 -34.85
C ASP A 40 12.66 0.58 -34.28
N SER A 41 13.45 1.30 -35.10
CA SER A 41 14.67 1.98 -34.65
C SER A 41 14.37 3.11 -33.65
N ILE A 42 13.33 3.90 -33.92
CA ILE A 42 12.88 4.95 -33.01
C ILE A 42 12.36 4.31 -31.71
N ASN A 43 11.56 3.26 -31.79
CA ASN A 43 11.10 2.52 -30.61
C ASN A 43 12.27 1.96 -29.79
N ALA A 44 13.30 1.43 -30.47
CA ALA A 44 14.48 0.90 -29.80
C ALA A 44 15.25 1.99 -29.05
N ILE A 45 15.48 3.15 -29.67
CA ILE A 45 16.22 4.26 -29.06
C ILE A 45 15.47 4.88 -27.87
N LEU A 46 14.13 4.82 -27.85
CA LEU A 46 13.30 5.27 -26.71
C LEU A 46 13.31 4.33 -25.50
N GLY A 47 14.09 3.25 -25.54
CA GLY A 47 14.20 2.30 -24.43
C GLY A 47 13.14 1.19 -24.42
N ASN A 48 12.36 1.03 -25.50
CA ASN A 48 11.42 -0.06 -25.63
C ASN A 48 12.13 -1.42 -25.79
N ARG A 49 11.38 -2.51 -25.57
CA ARG A 49 11.92 -3.86 -25.77
C ARG A 49 12.26 -4.08 -27.24
N THR A 50 13.41 -4.66 -27.48
CA THR A 50 13.90 -4.99 -28.82
C THR A 50 14.12 -6.49 -28.96
N SER A 51 13.91 -7.03 -30.16
CA SER A 51 14.25 -8.40 -30.48
C SER A 51 15.62 -8.48 -31.19
N ARG A 52 16.24 -9.66 -31.17
CA ARG A 52 17.46 -9.95 -31.93
C ARG A 52 17.26 -9.81 -33.46
N GLU A 53 16.01 -9.89 -33.92
CA GLU A 53 15.65 -9.77 -35.34
C GLU A 53 15.92 -8.37 -35.89
N LEU A 54 16.06 -7.38 -35.01
CA LEU A 54 16.43 -6.02 -35.39
C LEU A 54 17.89 -5.94 -35.87
N VAL A 55 18.75 -6.89 -35.50
CA VAL A 55 20.15 -6.92 -35.94
C VAL A 55 20.22 -7.48 -37.36
N ARG A 56 20.93 -6.76 -38.28
CA ARG A 56 21.12 -7.18 -39.67
C ARG A 56 21.79 -8.56 -39.73
N SER A 57 21.28 -9.42 -40.61
CA SER A 57 21.84 -10.74 -40.82
C SER A 57 23.32 -10.65 -41.21
N GLY A 58 24.17 -11.36 -40.46
CA GLY A 58 25.63 -11.35 -40.64
C GLY A 58 26.35 -10.21 -39.90
N ALA A 59 25.66 -9.27 -39.25
CA ALA A 59 26.29 -8.26 -38.40
C ALA A 59 26.35 -8.73 -36.94
N GLN A 60 27.40 -8.29 -36.23
CA GLN A 60 27.57 -8.61 -34.81
C GLN A 60 26.68 -7.77 -33.91
N LYS A 61 26.34 -6.56 -34.37
CA LYS A 61 25.51 -5.60 -33.62
C LYS A 61 24.79 -4.61 -34.52
N ALA A 62 23.67 -4.09 -34.05
CA ALA A 62 22.98 -2.94 -34.59
C ALA A 62 23.22 -1.73 -33.67
N CYS A 63 23.39 -0.56 -34.28
CA CYS A 63 23.59 0.70 -33.54
C CYS A 63 22.62 1.76 -34.05
N ILE A 64 22.03 2.51 -33.11
CA ILE A 64 21.06 3.56 -33.40
C ILE A 64 21.44 4.79 -32.57
N TRP A 65 21.44 5.96 -33.20
CA TRP A 65 21.63 7.25 -32.56
C TRP A 65 20.45 8.15 -32.90
N ALA A 66 19.96 8.90 -31.93
CA ALA A 66 18.97 9.93 -32.13
C ALA A 66 19.41 11.21 -31.44
N THR A 67 19.39 12.32 -32.18
CA THR A 67 19.68 13.65 -31.63
C THR A 67 18.38 14.43 -31.52
N PHE A 68 18.11 14.95 -30.35
CA PHE A 68 16.98 15.82 -30.07
C PHE A 68 17.48 17.21 -29.75
N GLU A 69 16.94 18.22 -30.40
CA GLU A 69 17.25 19.64 -30.18
C GLU A 69 16.13 20.33 -29.42
N SER A 70 16.49 21.36 -28.66
CA SER A 70 15.55 22.20 -27.91
C SER A 70 14.61 21.36 -27.01
N ILE A 71 15.19 20.53 -26.16
CA ILE A 71 14.42 19.61 -25.30
C ILE A 71 13.57 20.36 -24.27
N PRO A 72 12.35 19.87 -23.95
CA PRO A 72 11.44 20.51 -23.00
C PRO A 72 12.03 20.62 -21.58
N ALA A 73 11.58 21.61 -20.82
CA ALA A 73 11.98 21.79 -19.42
C ALA A 73 11.66 20.57 -18.52
N SER A 74 10.60 19.82 -18.84
CA SER A 74 10.25 18.58 -18.17
C SER A 74 11.33 17.50 -18.32
N VAL A 75 11.89 17.38 -19.54
CA VAL A 75 12.97 16.44 -19.86
C VAL A 75 14.27 16.87 -19.19
N LYS A 76 14.58 18.17 -19.18
CA LYS A 76 15.75 18.71 -18.48
C LYS A 76 15.71 18.37 -16.98
N LYS A 77 14.56 18.54 -16.32
CA LYS A 77 14.36 18.13 -14.91
C LYS A 77 14.54 16.63 -14.70
N GLN A 78 14.10 15.81 -15.67
CA GLN A 78 14.26 14.37 -15.58
C GLN A 78 15.72 13.93 -15.74
N LEU A 79 16.49 14.59 -16.64
CA LEU A 79 17.93 14.38 -16.80
C LEU A 79 18.67 14.69 -15.48
N GLU A 80 18.40 15.87 -14.90
CA GLU A 80 18.97 16.28 -13.61
C GLU A 80 18.68 15.28 -12.49
N LYS A 81 17.41 14.85 -12.38
CA LYS A 81 16.98 13.86 -11.39
C LYS A 81 17.68 12.51 -11.55
N CYS A 82 18.00 12.12 -12.78
CA CYS A 82 18.73 10.88 -13.08
C CYS A 82 20.26 11.04 -13.03
N GLY A 83 20.78 12.25 -12.73
CA GLY A 83 22.22 12.53 -12.61
C GLY A 83 22.95 12.69 -13.93
N TYR A 84 22.24 13.01 -15.03
CA TYR A 84 22.86 13.32 -16.31
C TYR A 84 23.04 14.83 -16.49
N GLU A 85 24.04 15.19 -17.31
CA GLU A 85 24.28 16.58 -17.69
C GLU A 85 23.08 17.16 -18.44
N VAL A 86 22.65 18.35 -18.05
CA VAL A 86 21.52 19.06 -18.64
C VAL A 86 22.02 19.96 -19.75
N THR A 87 21.71 19.60 -20.98
CA THR A 87 22.05 20.34 -22.20
C THR A 87 20.77 20.75 -22.94
N ASP A 88 20.86 21.67 -23.89
CA ASP A 88 19.71 22.01 -24.75
C ASP A 88 19.42 20.91 -25.77
N ASP A 89 20.44 20.15 -26.14
CA ASP A 89 20.36 19.01 -27.04
C ASP A 89 20.59 17.72 -26.27
N LEU A 90 19.97 16.65 -26.75
CA LEU A 90 20.08 15.32 -26.15
C LEU A 90 20.47 14.29 -27.19
N LEU A 91 21.55 13.58 -26.95
CA LEU A 91 21.97 12.44 -27.75
C LEU A 91 21.61 11.13 -27.04
N LEU A 92 20.75 10.36 -27.66
CA LEU A 92 20.47 8.98 -27.25
C LEU A 92 21.21 8.00 -28.15
N TYR A 93 21.76 6.95 -27.55
CA TYR A 93 22.41 5.85 -28.24
C TYR A 93 21.88 4.51 -27.76
N ARG A 94 21.63 3.62 -28.70
CA ARG A 94 21.22 2.23 -28.45
C ARG A 94 22.09 1.27 -29.27
N GLU A 95 22.65 0.27 -28.59
CA GLU A 95 23.33 -0.86 -29.20
C GLU A 95 22.57 -2.15 -28.88
N ILE A 96 22.44 -3.04 -29.87
CA ILE A 96 21.78 -4.34 -29.73
C ILE A 96 22.72 -5.36 -30.39
N ASN A 97 23.18 -6.38 -29.65
CA ASN A 97 24.01 -7.43 -30.18
C ASN A 97 23.18 -8.58 -30.80
N ALA A 98 23.82 -9.49 -31.52
CA ALA A 98 23.18 -10.64 -32.15
C ALA A 98 22.46 -11.60 -31.17
N GLU A 99 22.76 -11.52 -29.87
CA GLU A 99 22.12 -12.29 -28.81
C GLU A 99 20.82 -11.58 -28.28
N GLY A 100 20.55 -10.37 -28.74
CA GLY A 100 19.42 -9.56 -28.28
C GLY A 100 19.69 -8.76 -27.01
N LYS A 101 20.91 -8.80 -26.46
CA LYS A 101 21.34 -7.94 -25.36
C LYS A 101 21.69 -6.57 -25.90
N GLY A 102 21.42 -5.52 -25.14
CA GLY A 102 21.71 -4.16 -25.59
C GLY A 102 22.18 -3.23 -24.48
N SER A 103 22.89 -2.18 -24.89
CA SER A 103 23.30 -1.08 -24.04
C SER A 103 22.66 0.22 -24.51
N CYS A 104 22.43 1.15 -23.58
CA CYS A 104 21.95 2.49 -23.88
C CYS A 104 22.96 3.52 -23.35
N ARG A 105 22.98 4.69 -23.99
CA ARG A 105 23.71 5.85 -23.46
C ARG A 105 22.88 7.11 -23.63
N VAL A 106 23.03 8.03 -22.70
CA VAL A 106 22.46 9.36 -22.68
C VAL A 106 23.63 10.34 -22.64
N ASN A 107 23.78 11.20 -23.64
CA ASN A 107 24.93 12.12 -23.78
C ASN A 107 26.29 11.42 -23.59
N GLY A 108 26.43 10.20 -24.15
CA GLY A 108 27.64 9.39 -24.02
C GLY A 108 27.76 8.59 -22.71
N MET A 109 27.04 8.92 -21.66
CA MET A 109 27.05 8.24 -20.38
C MET A 109 26.18 6.95 -20.41
N PRO A 110 26.62 5.85 -19.79
CA PRO A 110 25.82 4.62 -19.72
C PRO A 110 24.46 4.85 -19.05
N ALA A 111 23.43 4.20 -19.59
CA ALA A 111 22.06 4.29 -19.07
C ALA A 111 21.36 2.92 -19.15
N THR A 112 20.34 2.71 -18.33
CA THR A 112 19.43 1.57 -18.48
C THR A 112 18.31 1.90 -19.45
N ALA A 113 17.69 0.90 -20.08
CA ALA A 113 16.54 1.11 -20.96
C ALA A 113 15.35 1.74 -20.21
N ALA A 114 15.20 1.49 -18.90
CA ALA A 114 14.16 2.11 -18.08
C ALA A 114 14.38 3.63 -17.92
N VAL A 115 15.60 4.04 -17.61
CA VAL A 115 15.97 5.47 -17.50
C VAL A 115 15.79 6.18 -18.84
N VAL A 116 16.21 5.56 -19.95
CA VAL A 116 16.01 6.13 -21.29
C VAL A 116 14.52 6.30 -21.57
N ARG A 117 13.67 5.32 -21.22
CA ARG A 117 12.22 5.40 -21.41
C ARG A 117 11.59 6.53 -20.60
N ASP A 118 12.01 6.71 -19.35
CA ASP A 118 11.52 7.79 -18.50
C ASP A 118 11.88 9.17 -19.07
N ILE A 119 13.12 9.34 -19.56
CA ILE A 119 13.58 10.59 -20.19
C ILE A 119 12.84 10.82 -21.51
N SER A 120 12.74 9.80 -22.36
CA SER A 120 12.19 9.90 -23.71
C SER A 120 10.67 10.09 -23.74
N SER A 121 9.96 9.76 -22.66
CA SER A 121 8.50 9.94 -22.55
C SER A 121 8.05 11.40 -22.71
N GLY A 122 8.93 12.37 -22.49
CA GLY A 122 8.71 13.79 -22.71
C GLY A 122 9.20 14.33 -24.05
N LEU A 123 9.74 13.49 -24.96
CA LEU A 123 10.37 13.92 -26.21
C LEU A 123 9.46 13.71 -27.41
N LEU A 124 8.85 12.54 -27.51
CA LEU A 124 8.02 12.19 -28.65
C LEU A 124 6.98 11.12 -28.30
N SER A 125 5.91 11.07 -29.09
CA SER A 125 4.96 9.95 -29.10
C SER A 125 4.87 9.32 -30.49
N ILE A 126 4.67 7.99 -30.53
CA ILE A 126 4.48 7.23 -31.76
C ILE A 126 3.02 6.75 -31.79
N HIS A 127 2.33 7.04 -32.88
CA HIS A 127 0.95 6.66 -33.10
C HIS A 127 0.87 5.76 -34.34
N GLY A 128 0.70 4.46 -34.11
CA GLY A 128 0.67 3.47 -35.18
C GLY A 128 -0.49 2.48 -35.01
N GLN A 129 -0.46 1.42 -35.83
CA GLN A 129 -1.49 0.39 -35.89
C GLN A 129 -1.81 -0.28 -34.53
N HIS A 130 -0.83 -0.35 -33.61
CA HIS A 130 -1.02 -0.88 -32.26
C HIS A 130 -1.71 0.09 -31.28
N ASP A 131 -1.74 1.39 -31.57
CA ASP A 131 -2.38 2.40 -30.72
C ASP A 131 -3.90 2.33 -30.77
N SER A 132 -4.47 1.74 -31.82
CA SER A 132 -5.90 1.44 -31.90
C SER A 132 -6.37 0.59 -30.71
N GLN A 133 -5.50 -0.28 -30.20
CA GLN A 133 -5.77 -1.11 -29.01
C GLN A 133 -5.89 -0.29 -27.73
N SER A 134 -5.19 0.84 -27.61
CA SER A 134 -5.26 1.70 -26.42
C SER A 134 -6.62 2.38 -26.29
N LEU A 135 -7.16 2.86 -27.40
CA LEU A 135 -8.47 3.52 -27.43
C LEU A 135 -9.65 2.52 -27.32
N THR A 136 -9.44 1.28 -27.76
CA THR A 136 -10.45 0.21 -27.61
C THR A 136 -10.45 -0.43 -26.22
N ASN A 137 -9.42 -0.15 -25.38
CA ASN A 137 -9.32 -0.69 -24.02
C ASN A 137 -9.95 0.27 -22.99
N PRO A 138 -11.12 -0.06 -22.40
CA PRO A 138 -11.80 0.81 -21.43
C PRO A 138 -10.98 1.15 -20.21
N ALA A 139 -10.02 0.27 -19.82
CA ALA A 139 -9.17 0.50 -18.65
C ALA A 139 -8.26 1.73 -18.80
N LEU A 140 -7.97 2.16 -20.02
CA LEU A 140 -7.11 3.31 -20.30
C LEU A 140 -7.90 4.63 -20.47
N HIS A 141 -9.23 4.56 -20.65
CA HIS A 141 -10.06 5.73 -20.95
C HIS A 141 -10.00 6.80 -19.86
N LEU A 142 -9.95 6.39 -18.58
CA LEU A 142 -9.84 7.33 -17.46
C LEU A 142 -8.53 8.12 -17.50
N GLY A 143 -7.42 7.44 -17.79
CA GLY A 143 -6.11 8.08 -17.92
C GLY A 143 -6.06 9.05 -19.10
N LEU A 144 -6.63 8.68 -20.24
CA LEU A 144 -6.73 9.55 -21.44
C LEU A 144 -7.58 10.79 -21.16
N LEU A 145 -8.68 10.63 -20.42
CA LEU A 145 -9.51 11.76 -20.01
C LEU A 145 -8.78 12.69 -19.04
N ASP A 146 -8.06 12.13 -18.06
CA ASP A 146 -7.25 12.92 -17.12
C ASP A 146 -6.12 13.68 -17.82
N GLN A 147 -5.50 13.06 -18.83
CA GLN A 147 -4.49 13.68 -19.68
C GLN A 147 -5.07 14.86 -20.46
N TYR A 148 -6.21 14.67 -21.13
CA TYR A 148 -6.90 15.74 -21.86
C TYR A 148 -7.31 16.89 -20.94
N ALA A 149 -7.89 16.58 -19.78
CA ALA A 149 -8.34 17.55 -18.79
C ALA A 149 -7.20 18.19 -17.97
N GLN A 150 -5.96 17.76 -18.16
CA GLN A 150 -4.77 18.22 -17.42
C GLN A 150 -4.94 18.11 -15.89
N ASN A 151 -5.52 17.02 -15.43
CA ASN A 151 -5.91 16.79 -14.02
C ASN A 151 -4.74 16.43 -13.09
N ARG A 152 -3.49 16.56 -13.51
CA ARG A 152 -2.31 16.09 -12.78
C ARG A 152 -2.27 16.57 -11.33
N ASP A 153 -2.55 17.85 -11.09
CA ASP A 153 -2.47 18.43 -9.75
C ASP A 153 -3.65 18.00 -8.88
N LEU A 154 -4.87 17.98 -9.44
CA LEU A 154 -6.07 17.48 -8.74
C LEU A 154 -5.94 16.00 -8.40
N PHE A 155 -5.38 15.21 -9.31
CA PHE A 155 -5.13 13.80 -9.09
C PHE A 155 -4.06 13.59 -8.01
N ALA A 156 -2.97 14.38 -8.02
CA ALA A 156 -1.91 14.30 -7.01
C ALA A 156 -2.45 14.64 -5.60
N GLU A 157 -3.30 15.67 -5.50
CA GLU A 157 -3.94 16.04 -4.24
C GLU A 157 -4.89 14.93 -3.74
N TYR A 158 -5.74 14.41 -4.62
CA TYR A 158 -6.61 13.28 -4.28
C TYR A 158 -5.81 12.07 -3.82
N TYR A 159 -4.79 11.67 -4.59
CA TYR A 159 -4.00 10.47 -4.32
C TYR A 159 -3.24 10.55 -2.99
N ARG A 160 -2.74 11.74 -2.62
CA ARG A 160 -2.13 11.98 -1.30
C ARG A 160 -3.13 11.69 -0.18
N ARG A 161 -4.34 12.29 -0.24
CA ARG A 161 -5.40 12.11 0.77
C ARG A 161 -5.88 10.65 0.84
N TYR A 162 -6.01 10.02 -0.32
CA TYR A 162 -6.37 8.60 -0.40
C TYR A 162 -5.32 7.69 0.25
N ARG A 163 -4.03 7.94 0.04
CA ARG A 163 -2.95 7.19 0.69
C ARG A 163 -2.97 7.34 2.21
N GLU A 164 -3.20 8.53 2.72
CA GLU A 164 -3.34 8.80 4.15
C GLU A 164 -4.51 7.99 4.73
N LEU A 165 -5.68 8.01 4.08
CA LEU A 165 -6.85 7.21 4.44
C LEU A 165 -6.54 5.70 4.48
N VAL A 166 -5.90 5.17 3.44
CA VAL A 166 -5.55 3.74 3.35
C VAL A 166 -4.57 3.34 4.46
N THR A 167 -3.63 4.23 4.81
CA THR A 167 -2.67 3.97 5.88
C THR A 167 -3.38 3.85 7.24
N VAL A 168 -4.25 4.80 7.57
CA VAL A 168 -5.03 4.77 8.83
C VAL A 168 -5.99 3.58 8.85
N LYS A 169 -6.64 3.26 7.73
CA LYS A 169 -7.49 2.08 7.61
C LYS A 169 -6.73 0.79 7.91
N ARG A 170 -5.53 0.61 7.35
CA ARG A 170 -4.69 -0.57 7.63
C ARG A 170 -4.31 -0.68 9.11
N GLN A 171 -3.98 0.45 9.75
CA GLN A 171 -3.68 0.48 11.19
C GLN A 171 -4.91 0.06 12.02
N LEU A 172 -6.08 0.58 11.67
CA LEU A 172 -7.34 0.22 12.31
C LEU A 172 -7.71 -1.26 12.12
N ASP A 173 -7.57 -1.78 10.90
CA ASP A 173 -7.86 -3.18 10.59
C ASP A 173 -6.91 -4.13 11.34
N ALA A 174 -5.62 -3.76 11.48
CA ALA A 174 -4.64 -4.53 12.25
C ALA A 174 -4.97 -4.58 13.75
N LEU A 175 -5.46 -3.46 14.32
CA LEU A 175 -5.91 -3.42 15.72
C LEU A 175 -7.24 -4.18 15.93
N ASN A 176 -8.18 -4.08 15.03
CA ASN A 176 -9.48 -4.77 15.10
C ASN A 176 -9.37 -6.28 14.92
N ALA A 177 -8.39 -6.78 14.18
CA ALA A 177 -8.19 -8.23 13.96
C ALA A 177 -7.96 -9.03 15.27
N SER A 178 -7.54 -8.34 16.36
CA SER A 178 -7.34 -8.94 17.69
C SER A 178 -8.46 -8.65 18.70
N GLU A 179 -9.55 -7.97 18.30
CA GLU A 179 -10.54 -7.41 19.25
C GLU A 179 -11.42 -8.47 19.93
N SER A 180 -11.84 -9.52 19.25
CA SER A 180 -12.68 -10.57 19.85
C SER A 180 -11.94 -11.40 20.90
N ASP A 181 -10.64 -11.65 20.70
CA ASP A 181 -9.81 -12.35 21.65
C ASP A 181 -9.42 -11.44 22.83
N LYS A 182 -9.24 -10.15 22.57
CA LYS A 182 -8.98 -9.13 23.59
C LYS A 182 -10.15 -8.98 24.56
N GLN A 183 -11.38 -8.91 24.09
CA GLN A 183 -12.56 -8.73 24.95
C GLN A 183 -12.70 -9.90 25.94
N ARG A 184 -12.56 -11.13 25.48
CA ARG A 184 -12.55 -12.32 26.36
C ARG A 184 -11.41 -12.27 27.37
N ARG A 185 -10.24 -11.80 26.94
CA ARG A 185 -9.09 -11.69 27.82
C ARG A 185 -9.27 -10.60 28.88
N ILE A 186 -9.85 -9.44 28.52
CA ILE A 186 -10.22 -8.37 29.45
C ILE A 186 -11.19 -8.88 30.52
N GLU A 187 -12.27 -9.59 30.12
CA GLU A 187 -13.24 -10.17 31.05
C GLU A 187 -12.57 -11.18 32.00
N ALA A 188 -11.70 -12.04 31.48
CA ALA A 188 -10.96 -13.01 32.30
C ALA A 188 -10.01 -12.32 33.29
N LEU A 189 -9.25 -11.31 32.85
CA LEU A 189 -8.33 -10.56 33.71
C LEU A 189 -9.08 -9.77 34.79
N THR A 190 -10.21 -9.13 34.45
CA THR A 190 -11.03 -8.41 35.40
C THR A 190 -11.59 -9.35 36.48
N ALA A 191 -12.15 -10.50 36.09
CA ALA A 191 -12.64 -11.49 37.02
C ALA A 191 -11.52 -12.09 37.92
N GLU A 192 -10.32 -12.24 37.37
CA GLU A 192 -9.13 -12.69 38.09
C GLU A 192 -8.72 -11.67 39.14
N ILE A 193 -8.58 -10.39 38.78
CA ILE A 193 -8.25 -9.27 39.66
C ILE A 193 -9.30 -9.15 40.79
N ASP A 194 -10.58 -9.09 40.44
CA ASP A 194 -11.68 -8.96 41.39
C ASP A 194 -11.68 -10.11 42.41
N THR A 195 -11.37 -11.33 42.00
CA THR A 195 -11.30 -12.50 42.87
C THR A 195 -10.14 -12.39 43.85
N ILE A 196 -8.98 -11.93 43.40
CA ILE A 196 -7.78 -11.77 44.27
C ILE A 196 -7.97 -10.59 45.22
N ASP A 197 -8.51 -9.46 44.71
CA ASP A 197 -8.75 -8.25 45.52
C ASP A 197 -9.82 -8.49 46.58
N ALA A 198 -10.87 -9.26 46.30
CA ALA A 198 -11.89 -9.65 47.28
C ALA A 198 -11.30 -10.48 48.45
N ALA A 199 -10.23 -11.20 48.23
CA ALA A 199 -9.54 -11.96 49.29
C ALA A 199 -8.69 -11.06 50.19
N ALA A 200 -8.41 -9.80 49.81
CA ALA A 200 -7.63 -8.81 50.55
C ALA A 200 -6.33 -9.37 51.14
N LEU A 201 -5.58 -10.10 50.34
CA LEU A 201 -4.34 -10.78 50.77
C LEU A 201 -3.25 -9.79 51.14
N GLN A 202 -2.46 -10.13 52.18
CA GLN A 202 -1.30 -9.37 52.59
C GLN A 202 -0.02 -10.23 52.54
N PRO A 203 1.12 -9.65 52.16
CA PRO A 203 2.39 -10.39 52.17
C PRO A 203 2.74 -10.93 53.54
N GLY A 204 3.05 -12.22 53.65
CA GLY A 204 3.46 -12.86 54.91
C GLY A 204 2.35 -13.12 55.94
N GLU A 205 1.08 -12.71 55.64
CA GLU A 205 -0.08 -12.84 56.53
C GLU A 205 -0.30 -14.30 56.99
N GLU A 206 -0.26 -15.22 56.07
CA GLU A 206 -0.49 -16.65 56.34
C GLU A 206 0.47 -17.20 57.39
N LYS A 207 1.75 -16.85 57.29
CA LYS A 207 2.77 -17.29 58.24
C LYS A 207 2.52 -16.70 59.65
N THR A 208 2.22 -15.41 59.72
CA THR A 208 1.92 -14.72 60.96
C THR A 208 0.70 -15.32 61.67
N LEU A 209 -0.37 -15.57 60.90
CA LEU A 209 -1.58 -16.21 61.44
C LEU A 209 -1.33 -17.65 61.91
N GLN A 210 -0.54 -18.43 61.17
CA GLN A 210 -0.20 -19.79 61.55
C GLN A 210 0.65 -19.84 62.85
N GLU A 211 1.61 -18.91 62.99
CA GLU A 211 2.40 -18.78 64.24
C GLU A 211 1.49 -18.40 65.42
N ARG A 212 0.57 -17.45 65.21
CA ARG A 212 -0.37 -17.03 66.28
C ARG A 212 -1.33 -18.17 66.65
N LYS A 213 -1.89 -18.91 65.66
CA LYS A 213 -2.72 -20.10 65.87
C LYS A 213 -1.97 -21.14 66.76
N ASN A 214 -0.72 -21.41 66.42
CA ASN A 214 0.08 -22.38 67.19
C ASN A 214 0.26 -21.96 68.67
N VAL A 215 0.52 -20.65 68.90
CA VAL A 215 0.64 -20.09 70.28
C VAL A 215 -0.67 -20.27 71.05
N ILE A 216 -1.82 -19.90 70.44
CA ILE A 216 -3.14 -20.02 71.09
C ILE A 216 -3.48 -21.50 71.38
N THR A 217 -3.25 -22.41 70.44
CA THR A 217 -3.53 -23.84 70.59
C THR A 217 -2.64 -24.45 71.72
N HIS A 218 -1.37 -24.06 71.80
CA HIS A 218 -0.49 -24.50 72.84
C HIS A 218 -0.91 -23.92 74.21
N ALA A 219 -1.30 -22.64 74.27
CA ALA A 219 -1.82 -22.01 75.48
C ALA A 219 -3.06 -22.71 76.01
N GLN A 220 -4.00 -23.11 75.15
CA GLN A 220 -5.17 -23.90 75.57
C GLN A 220 -4.78 -25.24 76.24
N SER A 221 -3.81 -25.94 75.65
CA SER A 221 -3.34 -27.21 76.18
C SER A 221 -2.63 -27.03 77.56
N ILE A 222 -1.85 -25.93 77.72
CA ILE A 222 -1.19 -25.57 78.94
C ILE A 222 -2.23 -25.22 80.02
N LEU A 223 -3.20 -24.38 79.70
CA LEU A 223 -4.29 -24.01 80.60
C LEU A 223 -5.09 -25.22 81.10
N ALA A 224 -5.44 -26.13 80.15
CA ALA A 224 -6.13 -27.36 80.54
C ALA A 224 -5.30 -28.19 81.60
N GLY A 225 -3.96 -28.26 81.39
CA GLY A 225 -3.07 -28.91 82.32
C GLY A 225 -2.99 -28.23 83.67
N ILE A 226 -2.86 -26.88 83.68
CA ILE A 226 -2.82 -26.08 84.92
C ILE A 226 -4.17 -26.17 85.66
N THR A 227 -5.31 -26.04 84.93
CA THR A 227 -6.65 -26.18 85.53
C THR A 227 -6.84 -27.53 86.19
N ALA A 228 -6.46 -28.61 85.49
CA ALA A 228 -6.56 -29.95 86.07
C ALA A 228 -5.67 -30.12 87.34
N ALA A 229 -4.46 -29.57 87.32
CA ALA A 229 -3.56 -29.61 88.48
C ALA A 229 -4.09 -28.78 89.66
N HIS A 230 -4.60 -27.55 89.35
CA HIS A 230 -5.22 -26.70 90.36
C HIS A 230 -6.43 -27.37 91.02
N LEU A 231 -7.35 -27.91 90.19
CA LEU A 231 -8.54 -28.62 90.71
C LEU A 231 -8.17 -29.82 91.60
N ALA A 232 -7.13 -30.57 91.20
CA ALA A 232 -6.67 -31.71 92.00
C ALA A 232 -6.11 -31.32 93.33
N LEU A 233 -5.47 -30.13 93.42
CA LEU A 233 -4.85 -29.63 94.68
C LEU A 233 -5.84 -28.82 95.55
N ALA A 234 -6.61 -27.94 94.95
CA ALA A 234 -7.52 -27.00 95.61
C ALA A 234 -8.93 -27.54 95.83
N GLY A 235 -9.37 -28.51 94.97
CA GLY A 235 -10.78 -28.93 94.87
C GLY A 235 -11.60 -27.99 93.96
N ASP A 236 -12.89 -28.27 93.90
CA ASP A 236 -13.80 -27.41 93.15
C ASP A 236 -14.39 -26.29 94.06
N GLU A 237 -14.80 -25.21 93.42
CA GLU A 237 -15.40 -24.04 94.07
C GLU A 237 -16.71 -24.38 94.82
N ASP A 238 -17.44 -25.38 94.32
CA ASP A 238 -18.75 -25.80 94.85
C ASP A 238 -18.60 -26.79 96.00
N GLY A 239 -17.40 -27.28 96.30
CA GLY A 239 -17.08 -28.19 97.40
C GLY A 239 -17.55 -29.65 97.21
N GLU A 240 -17.89 -30.01 95.93
CA GLU A 240 -18.26 -31.39 95.59
C GLU A 240 -17.05 -32.35 95.56
N GLN A 241 -15.90 -31.82 95.17
CA GLN A 241 -14.62 -32.54 95.15
C GLN A 241 -13.61 -31.90 96.09
N ALA A 242 -13.22 -32.60 97.18
CA ALA A 242 -12.20 -32.16 98.10
C ALA A 242 -10.81 -32.22 97.40
N GLY A 243 -10.09 -31.12 97.43
CA GLY A 243 -8.72 -31.05 96.90
C GLY A 243 -7.74 -31.82 97.85
N ALA A 244 -6.59 -32.11 97.27
CA ALA A 244 -5.50 -32.73 98.06
C ALA A 244 -5.12 -31.93 99.31
N ALA A 245 -5.16 -30.60 99.27
CA ALA A 245 -4.91 -29.69 100.39
C ALA A 245 -5.96 -29.88 101.45
N ASP A 246 -7.23 -30.05 101.15
CA ASP A 246 -8.29 -30.25 102.16
C ASP A 246 -8.17 -31.61 102.85
N LEU A 247 -7.87 -32.66 102.05
CA LEU A 247 -7.64 -33.99 102.57
C LEU A 247 -6.41 -34.05 103.47
N LEU A 248 -5.34 -33.37 103.06
CA LEU A 248 -4.12 -33.24 103.93
C LEU A 248 -4.45 -32.45 105.16
N GLY A 249 -5.23 -31.39 105.13
CA GLY A 249 -5.67 -30.61 106.26
C GLY A 249 -6.39 -31.47 107.32
N GLY A 250 -7.38 -32.26 106.89
CA GLY A 250 -8.07 -33.21 107.79
C GLY A 250 -7.15 -34.24 108.38
N ALA A 251 -6.16 -34.74 107.63
CA ALA A 251 -5.14 -35.68 108.14
C ALA A 251 -4.16 -35.03 109.15
N VAL A 252 -3.77 -33.76 108.94
CA VAL A 252 -2.94 -32.97 109.83
C VAL A 252 -3.64 -32.82 111.17
N ASP A 253 -4.91 -32.42 111.22
CA ASP A 253 -5.70 -32.27 112.45
C ASP A 253 -5.80 -33.57 113.22
N GLY A 254 -6.05 -34.67 112.49
CA GLY A 254 -6.11 -36.00 113.11
C GLY A 254 -4.79 -36.47 113.71
N LEU A 255 -3.70 -36.26 112.96
CA LEU A 255 -2.36 -36.71 113.43
C LEU A 255 -1.78 -35.81 114.49
N GLN A 256 -2.01 -34.48 114.51
CA GLN A 256 -1.62 -33.55 115.58
C GLN A 256 -2.29 -33.89 116.90
N ASN A 257 -3.56 -34.28 116.89
CA ASN A 257 -4.26 -34.70 118.07
C ASN A 257 -3.65 -36.03 118.60
N SER A 258 -3.24 -36.93 117.71
CA SER A 258 -2.58 -38.19 118.10
C SER A 258 -1.13 -37.95 118.62
N ALA A 259 -0.36 -37.03 118.03
CA ALA A 259 0.99 -36.65 118.41
C ALA A 259 1.05 -36.01 119.83
N ARG A 260 -0.02 -35.39 120.30
CA ARG A 260 -0.16 -34.91 121.68
C ARG A 260 -0.25 -36.02 122.68
N LEU A 261 -0.62 -37.22 122.30
CA LEU A 261 -0.77 -38.40 123.12
C LEU A 261 0.45 -39.34 123.01
N ASP A 262 1.17 -39.37 121.89
CA ASP A 262 2.35 -40.19 121.61
C ASP A 262 3.41 -39.33 120.90
N GLU A 263 4.50 -39.00 121.57
CA GLU A 263 5.60 -38.16 121.18
C GLU A 263 6.36 -38.72 119.95
N SER A 264 6.29 -40.04 119.72
CA SER A 264 6.90 -40.70 118.54
C SER A 264 6.28 -40.27 117.21
N LEU A 265 5.04 -39.75 117.19
CA LEU A 265 4.32 -39.30 116.05
C LEU A 265 4.59 -37.84 115.63
N THR A 266 5.31 -37.09 116.49
CA THR A 266 5.58 -35.64 116.27
C THR A 266 6.28 -35.40 114.93
N ALA A 267 7.34 -36.11 114.64
CA ALA A 267 8.07 -35.95 113.34
C ALA A 267 7.22 -36.30 112.12
N MET A 268 6.27 -37.24 112.25
CA MET A 268 5.34 -37.52 111.13
C MET A 268 4.28 -36.44 110.93
N SER A 269 3.77 -35.87 112.06
CA SER A 269 2.83 -34.76 112.09
C SER A 269 3.44 -33.48 111.46
N GLU A 270 4.68 -33.17 111.81
CA GLU A 270 5.40 -32.04 111.19
C GLU A 270 5.56 -32.23 109.63
N ARG A 271 5.98 -33.39 109.24
CA ARG A 271 6.11 -33.70 107.81
C ARG A 271 4.75 -33.61 107.03
N LEU A 272 3.70 -34.05 107.67
CA LEU A 272 2.34 -33.95 107.03
C LEU A 272 1.90 -32.51 107.00
N ASN A 273 2.19 -31.72 108.01
CA ASN A 273 1.91 -30.28 107.99
C ASN A 273 2.71 -29.52 106.95
N ASP A 274 3.97 -29.88 106.73
CA ASP A 274 4.78 -29.30 105.66
C ASP A 274 4.19 -29.64 104.28
N LEU A 275 3.72 -30.86 104.06
CA LEU A 275 3.04 -31.27 102.83
C LEU A 275 1.74 -30.49 102.60
N TYR A 276 0.95 -30.25 103.65
CA TYR A 276 -0.26 -29.45 103.60
C TYR A 276 0.01 -28.01 103.11
N TYR A 277 0.97 -27.33 103.74
CA TYR A 277 1.31 -25.97 103.36
C TYR A 277 1.91 -25.89 101.96
N SER A 278 2.79 -26.82 101.57
CA SER A 278 3.35 -26.89 100.23
C SER A 278 2.27 -27.13 99.17
N SER A 279 1.29 -27.99 99.53
CA SER A 279 0.15 -28.23 98.62
C SER A 279 -0.70 -26.97 98.37
N ARG A 280 -0.97 -26.21 99.44
CA ARG A 280 -1.72 -24.95 99.36
C ARG A 280 -0.97 -23.85 98.59
N GLU A 281 0.35 -23.74 98.88
CA GLU A 281 1.21 -22.81 98.18
C GLU A 281 1.19 -23.09 96.67
N LEU A 282 1.39 -24.37 96.28
CA LEU A 282 1.34 -24.75 94.83
C LEU A 282 0.00 -24.53 94.20
N ALA A 283 -1.12 -24.76 94.97
CA ALA A 283 -2.47 -24.44 94.42
C ALA A 283 -2.64 -22.94 94.17
N THR A 284 -2.12 -22.08 95.05
CA THR A 284 -2.16 -20.62 94.88
C THR A 284 -1.32 -20.22 93.64
N ASP A 285 -0.10 -20.75 93.53
CA ASP A 285 0.78 -20.48 92.39
C ASP A 285 0.14 -20.89 91.08
N LEU A 286 -0.60 -21.98 91.05
CA LEU A 286 -1.34 -22.43 89.84
C LEU A 286 -2.53 -21.51 89.52
N ALA A 287 -3.24 -21.01 90.58
CA ALA A 287 -4.32 -20.05 90.37
C ALA A 287 -3.83 -18.72 89.72
N ASP A 288 -2.73 -18.19 90.28
CA ASP A 288 -2.09 -16.97 89.77
C ASP A 288 -1.65 -17.18 88.32
N ARG A 289 -1.19 -18.40 87.97
CA ARG A 289 -0.83 -18.73 86.59
C ARG A 289 -2.05 -18.83 85.67
N LEU A 290 -3.21 -19.34 86.06
CA LEU A 290 -4.42 -19.42 85.34
C LEU A 290 -4.92 -18.01 84.92
N ASP A 291 -4.88 -17.04 85.86
CA ASP A 291 -5.25 -15.66 85.60
C ASP A 291 -4.33 -14.97 84.57
N ALA A 292 -3.05 -15.30 84.60
CA ALA A 292 -2.07 -14.73 83.67
C ALA A 292 -2.16 -15.25 82.22
N TYR A 293 -2.77 -16.42 81.99
CA TYR A 293 -2.95 -17.00 80.63
C TYR A 293 -4.32 -16.72 80.02
N GLY A 294 -4.95 -15.60 80.35
CA GLY A 294 -6.21 -15.17 79.65
C GLY A 294 -6.02 -14.99 78.14
N PHE A 295 -6.80 -15.70 77.30
CA PHE A 295 -6.86 -15.48 75.89
C PHE A 295 -8.34 -15.44 75.41
N ASP A 296 -8.58 -14.68 74.27
CA ASP A 296 -9.91 -14.58 73.68
C ASP A 296 -10.21 -15.81 72.80
N ALA A 297 -11.21 -16.62 73.16
CA ALA A 297 -11.63 -17.77 72.41
C ALA A 297 -12.13 -17.36 70.97
N GLY A 298 -12.62 -16.13 70.79
CA GLY A 298 -13.03 -15.60 69.51
C GLY A 298 -11.87 -15.32 68.53
N GLU A 299 -10.65 -15.09 69.08
CA GLU A 299 -9.45 -14.84 68.26
C GLU A 299 -9.06 -16.08 67.43
N LEU A 300 -9.15 -17.27 67.99
CA LEU A 300 -8.84 -18.51 67.26
C LEU A 300 -9.79 -18.73 66.09
N ASP A 301 -11.09 -18.54 66.28
CA ASP A 301 -12.12 -18.71 65.25
C ASP A 301 -11.91 -17.70 64.12
N GLN A 302 -11.54 -16.47 64.40
CA GLN A 302 -11.20 -15.44 63.40
C GLN A 302 -9.96 -15.82 62.61
N ILE A 303 -8.91 -16.32 63.26
CA ILE A 303 -7.68 -16.78 62.60
C ILE A 303 -7.99 -17.96 61.66
N GLU A 304 -8.77 -18.94 62.13
CA GLU A 304 -9.13 -20.12 61.34
C GLU A 304 -9.97 -19.72 60.12
N THR A 305 -10.95 -18.84 60.27
CA THR A 305 -11.75 -18.31 59.15
C THR A 305 -10.87 -17.58 58.15
N ARG A 306 -9.91 -16.79 58.60
CA ARG A 306 -9.00 -16.06 57.71
C ARG A 306 -8.05 -17.01 56.97
N LEU A 307 -7.48 -18.00 57.66
CA LEU A 307 -6.61 -19.03 57.07
C LEU A 307 -7.39 -19.88 56.04
N ASP A 308 -8.67 -20.22 56.32
CA ASP A 308 -9.53 -20.93 55.33
C ASP A 308 -9.78 -20.09 54.08
N THR A 309 -9.97 -18.77 54.21
CA THR A 309 -10.10 -17.86 53.08
C THR A 309 -8.83 -17.85 52.24
N ILE A 310 -7.65 -17.73 52.85
CA ILE A 310 -6.35 -17.78 52.18
C ILE A 310 -6.16 -19.14 51.50
N TYR A 311 -6.46 -20.22 52.15
CA TYR A 311 -6.34 -21.56 51.61
C TYR A 311 -7.22 -21.77 50.38
N ARG A 312 -8.48 -21.35 50.43
CA ARG A 312 -9.42 -21.46 49.26
C ARG A 312 -8.92 -20.70 48.06
N ILE A 313 -8.40 -19.48 48.22
CA ILE A 313 -7.89 -18.70 47.09
C ILE A 313 -6.61 -19.32 46.52
N LYS A 314 -5.71 -19.82 47.36
CA LYS A 314 -4.51 -20.58 46.96
C LYS A 314 -4.90 -21.83 46.14
N GLN A 315 -5.86 -22.59 46.60
CA GLN A 315 -6.37 -23.79 45.87
C GLN A 315 -7.00 -23.42 44.54
N LYS A 316 -7.78 -22.34 44.48
CA LYS A 316 -8.42 -21.88 43.23
C LYS A 316 -7.42 -21.55 42.12
N PHE A 317 -6.31 -20.93 42.49
CA PHE A 317 -5.30 -20.48 41.50
C PHE A 317 -4.06 -21.39 41.44
N GLY A 318 -3.87 -22.30 42.40
CA GLY A 318 -2.69 -23.16 42.46
C GLY A 318 -1.38 -22.39 42.75
N MET A 319 -1.46 -21.25 43.45
CA MET A 319 -0.36 -20.31 43.70
C MET A 319 -0.26 -19.93 45.17
N GLU A 320 0.94 -19.58 45.63
CA GLU A 320 1.17 -18.99 46.94
C GLU A 320 0.75 -17.53 47.01
N VAL A 321 0.57 -16.98 48.22
CA VAL A 321 0.07 -15.60 48.44
C VAL A 321 0.92 -14.56 47.69
N ASP A 322 2.24 -14.63 47.78
CA ASP A 322 3.13 -13.68 47.11
C ASP A 322 3.06 -13.81 45.57
N GLU A 323 2.88 -15.02 45.06
CA GLU A 323 2.67 -15.28 43.62
C GLU A 323 1.32 -14.74 43.14
N LEU A 324 0.26 -14.86 43.96
CA LEU A 324 -1.05 -14.30 43.67
C LEU A 324 -1.03 -12.77 43.59
N LEU A 325 -0.31 -12.11 44.51
CA LEU A 325 -0.14 -10.65 44.49
C LEU A 325 0.65 -10.19 43.24
N ALA A 326 1.75 -10.87 42.93
CA ALA A 326 2.52 -10.59 41.69
C ALA A 326 1.67 -10.85 40.42
N ARG A 327 0.86 -11.90 40.41
CA ARG A 327 -0.06 -12.21 39.32
C ARG A 327 -1.12 -11.13 39.15
N ARG A 328 -1.68 -10.63 40.25
CA ARG A 328 -2.62 -9.51 40.26
C ARG A 328 -2.04 -8.25 39.60
N GLU A 329 -0.79 -7.90 39.95
CA GLU A 329 -0.09 -6.76 39.37
C GLU A 329 0.14 -6.95 37.86
N ALA A 330 0.59 -8.14 37.46
CA ALA A 330 0.80 -8.47 36.06
C ALA A 330 -0.53 -8.41 35.26
N ALA A 331 -1.63 -8.92 35.84
CA ALA A 331 -2.95 -8.86 35.25
C ALA A 331 -3.45 -7.41 35.10
N ALA A 332 -3.20 -6.56 36.08
CA ALA A 332 -3.57 -5.14 36.02
C ALA A 332 -2.78 -4.38 34.93
N ALA A 333 -1.47 -4.63 34.79
CA ALA A 333 -0.64 -4.03 33.75
C ALA A 333 -1.07 -4.49 32.35
N GLU A 334 -1.44 -5.77 32.18
CA GLU A 334 -1.98 -6.29 30.92
C GLU A 334 -3.33 -5.62 30.57
N LEU A 335 -4.21 -5.45 31.56
CA LEU A 335 -5.51 -4.78 31.40
C LEU A 335 -5.37 -3.32 30.97
N GLU A 336 -4.45 -2.56 31.56
CA GLU A 336 -4.14 -1.18 31.19
C GLU A 336 -3.66 -1.07 29.73
N THR A 337 -2.83 -2.02 29.30
CA THR A 337 -2.38 -2.11 27.89
C THR A 337 -3.55 -2.27 26.92
N PHE A 338 -4.54 -3.09 27.26
CA PHE A 338 -5.74 -3.27 26.44
C PHE A 338 -6.65 -2.04 26.43
N GLN A 339 -6.80 -1.35 27.55
CA GLN A 339 -7.60 -0.12 27.63
C GLN A 339 -7.00 1.01 26.80
N SER A 340 -5.68 1.18 26.79
CA SER A 340 -4.99 2.18 25.97
C SER A 340 -5.17 1.90 24.46
N SER A 341 -5.22 0.63 24.06
CA SER A 341 -5.48 0.26 22.66
C SER A 341 -6.91 0.59 22.20
N GLY A 342 -7.89 0.52 23.10
CA GLY A 342 -9.27 0.92 22.84
C GLY A 342 -9.41 2.42 22.54
N GLN A 343 -8.74 3.28 23.29
CA GLN A 343 -8.65 4.70 23.00
C GLN A 343 -8.02 4.96 21.63
N LYS A 344 -6.94 4.26 21.29
CA LYS A 344 -6.28 4.38 20.00
C LYS A 344 -7.18 4.00 18.83
N ILE A 345 -7.98 2.95 18.98
CA ILE A 345 -8.99 2.56 17.98
C ILE A 345 -10.04 3.67 17.79
N ALA A 346 -10.51 4.30 18.86
CA ALA A 346 -11.48 5.41 18.78
C ALA A 346 -10.87 6.62 18.06
N GLU A 347 -9.63 7.00 18.38
CA GLU A 347 -8.90 8.07 17.69
C GLU A 347 -8.72 7.78 16.19
N LEU A 348 -8.29 6.56 15.84
CA LEU A 348 -8.10 6.15 14.44
C LEU A 348 -9.42 6.12 13.67
N LYS A 349 -10.55 5.72 14.29
CA LYS A 349 -11.88 5.78 13.68
C LYS A 349 -12.28 7.23 13.38
N ALA A 350 -12.09 8.15 14.32
CA ALA A 350 -12.37 9.57 14.12
C ALA A 350 -11.48 10.17 13.01
N GLN A 351 -10.19 9.87 13.04
CA GLN A 351 -9.23 10.28 12.01
C GLN A 351 -9.61 9.73 10.64
N MET A 352 -9.99 8.46 10.55
CA MET A 352 -10.44 7.81 9.31
C MET A 352 -11.68 8.52 8.73
N GLN A 353 -12.66 8.91 9.55
CA GLN A 353 -13.84 9.65 9.09
C GLN A 353 -13.47 11.00 8.49
N THR A 354 -12.56 11.74 9.14
CA THR A 354 -12.07 13.04 8.66
C THR A 354 -11.32 12.89 7.33
N LEU A 355 -10.41 11.91 7.24
CA LEU A 355 -9.65 11.63 6.02
C LEU A 355 -10.55 11.14 4.89
N TYR A 356 -11.55 10.34 5.20
CA TYR A 356 -12.54 9.89 4.20
C TYR A 356 -13.33 11.06 3.62
N ALA A 357 -13.81 11.98 4.46
CA ALA A 357 -14.51 13.19 4.01
C ALA A 357 -13.62 14.06 3.11
N ALA A 358 -12.36 14.28 3.52
CA ALA A 358 -11.40 15.05 2.75
C ALA A 358 -11.02 14.38 1.41
N ALA A 359 -10.84 13.06 1.39
CA ALA A 359 -10.56 12.31 0.16
C ALA A 359 -11.79 12.31 -0.78
N LYS A 360 -13.00 12.20 -0.24
CA LYS A 360 -14.25 12.27 -1.00
C LYS A 360 -14.46 13.64 -1.64
N GLU A 361 -14.16 14.72 -0.92
CA GLU A 361 -14.21 16.09 -1.48
C GLU A 361 -13.21 16.26 -2.64
N ALA A 362 -11.97 15.77 -2.46
CA ALA A 362 -10.97 15.82 -3.54
C ALA A 362 -11.38 14.96 -4.74
N ALA A 363 -11.99 13.78 -4.51
CA ALA A 363 -12.53 12.93 -5.57
C ALA A 363 -13.66 13.63 -6.34
N GLU A 364 -14.53 14.37 -5.65
CA GLU A 364 -15.62 15.12 -6.31
C GLU A 364 -15.07 16.24 -7.20
N LYS A 365 -14.06 16.99 -6.73
CA LYS A 365 -13.38 18.00 -7.55
C LYS A 365 -12.74 17.38 -8.81
N LEU A 366 -12.13 16.21 -8.66
CA LEU A 366 -11.56 15.46 -9.78
C LEU A 366 -12.63 14.99 -10.75
N THR A 367 -13.75 14.45 -10.26
CA THR A 367 -14.91 14.06 -11.07
C THR A 367 -15.46 15.23 -11.87
N GLN A 368 -15.64 16.39 -11.25
CA GLN A 368 -16.13 17.59 -11.94
C GLN A 368 -15.17 18.06 -13.04
N SER A 369 -13.87 18.02 -12.79
CA SER A 369 -12.87 18.36 -13.80
C SER A 369 -12.89 17.37 -14.97
N ARG A 370 -13.02 16.07 -14.71
CA ARG A 370 -13.18 15.02 -15.73
C ARG A 370 -14.39 15.26 -16.64
N LEU A 371 -15.53 15.55 -16.04
CA LEU A 371 -16.77 15.81 -16.80
C LEU A 371 -16.69 17.10 -17.64
N LYS A 372 -16.07 18.16 -17.11
CA LYS A 372 -15.78 19.38 -17.89
C LYS A 372 -14.79 19.10 -19.02
N GLY A 373 -13.73 18.36 -18.73
CA GLY A 373 -12.74 17.93 -19.71
C GLY A 373 -13.39 17.11 -20.82
N PHE A 374 -14.26 16.16 -20.47
CA PHE A 374 -14.99 15.40 -21.49
C PHE A 374 -15.90 16.28 -22.36
N ALA A 375 -16.60 17.25 -21.79
CA ALA A 375 -17.45 18.15 -22.59
C ALA A 375 -16.63 18.95 -23.63
N ALA A 376 -15.45 19.45 -23.25
CA ALA A 376 -14.53 20.13 -24.16
C ALA A 376 -13.98 19.16 -25.22
N MET A 377 -13.50 17.98 -24.81
CA MET A 377 -13.00 16.95 -25.71
C MET A 377 -14.06 16.50 -26.72
N ASN A 378 -15.30 16.32 -26.30
CA ASN A 378 -16.41 15.94 -27.18
C ASN A 378 -16.65 17.00 -28.28
N LYS A 379 -16.56 18.29 -27.91
CA LYS A 379 -16.70 19.38 -28.90
C LYS A 379 -15.57 19.37 -29.94
N GLU A 380 -14.32 19.22 -29.46
CA GLU A 380 -13.14 19.15 -30.36
C GLU A 380 -13.19 17.91 -31.26
N MET A 381 -13.48 16.74 -30.66
CA MET A 381 -13.66 15.47 -31.40
C MET A 381 -14.72 15.57 -32.48
N LYS A 382 -15.88 16.16 -32.15
CA LYS A 382 -16.95 16.33 -33.12
C LYS A 382 -16.51 17.18 -34.32
N ALA A 383 -15.85 18.30 -34.05
CA ALA A 383 -15.34 19.18 -35.10
C ALA A 383 -14.28 18.48 -35.98
N ALA A 384 -13.34 17.76 -35.38
CA ALA A 384 -12.31 17.01 -36.09
C ALA A 384 -12.92 15.87 -36.95
N LEU A 385 -13.89 15.13 -36.41
CA LEU A 385 -14.54 14.04 -37.15
C LEU A 385 -15.41 14.55 -38.31
N GLU A 386 -16.13 15.65 -38.13
CA GLU A 386 -16.85 16.32 -39.21
C GLU A 386 -15.87 16.79 -40.28
N PHE A 387 -14.74 17.36 -39.90
CA PHE A 387 -13.68 17.73 -40.85
C PHE A 387 -13.13 16.51 -41.60
N LEU A 388 -12.95 15.37 -40.96
CA LEU A 388 -12.49 14.11 -41.54
C LEU A 388 -13.58 13.38 -42.37
N ASN A 389 -14.62 14.08 -42.77
CA ASN A 389 -15.73 13.56 -43.57
C ASN A 389 -16.51 12.43 -42.88
N MET A 390 -16.74 12.58 -41.58
CA MET A 390 -17.59 11.69 -40.78
C MET A 390 -18.71 12.49 -40.09
N PRO A 391 -19.67 13.06 -40.88
CA PRO A 391 -20.74 13.86 -40.31
C PRO A 391 -21.73 12.97 -39.53
N GLY A 392 -22.29 13.50 -38.45
CA GLY A 392 -23.31 12.80 -37.66
C GLY A 392 -22.80 11.83 -36.61
N ILE A 393 -21.48 11.72 -36.42
CA ILE A 393 -20.89 10.94 -35.34
C ILE A 393 -21.31 11.51 -33.98
N ARG A 394 -21.62 10.60 -33.07
CA ARG A 394 -21.83 10.93 -31.67
C ARG A 394 -20.75 10.27 -30.81
N PHE A 395 -19.97 11.09 -30.13
CA PHE A 395 -19.01 10.64 -29.12
C PHE A 395 -19.62 10.87 -27.74
N ALA A 396 -19.69 9.86 -26.90
CA ALA A 396 -20.34 9.87 -25.60
C ALA A 396 -19.47 9.25 -24.50
N LEU A 397 -19.76 9.60 -23.24
CA LEU A 397 -19.10 9.04 -22.07
C LEU A 397 -20.11 8.25 -21.25
N LYS A 398 -19.85 6.99 -21.04
CA LYS A 398 -20.49 6.23 -20.00
C LYS A 398 -19.67 6.45 -18.71
N HIS A 399 -20.28 7.15 -17.76
CA HIS A 399 -19.65 7.49 -16.48
C HIS A 399 -20.42 6.85 -15.33
N THR A 400 -19.72 6.15 -14.44
CA THR A 400 -20.27 5.59 -13.21
C THR A 400 -19.39 5.96 -12.02
N ARG A 401 -20.03 6.16 -10.87
CA ARG A 401 -19.33 6.43 -9.60
C ARG A 401 -19.30 5.16 -8.77
N GLY A 402 -18.15 4.89 -8.18
CA GLY A 402 -17.91 3.76 -7.28
C GLY A 402 -17.27 4.19 -5.97
N PRO A 403 -16.79 3.25 -5.17
CA PRO A 403 -16.01 3.54 -3.97
C PRO A 403 -14.69 4.23 -4.33
N LEU A 404 -14.11 4.94 -3.34
CA LEU A 404 -12.80 5.56 -3.50
C LEU A 404 -11.74 4.49 -3.81
N SER A 405 -10.96 4.73 -4.85
CA SER A 405 -9.88 3.86 -5.33
C SER A 405 -8.58 4.64 -5.51
N SER A 406 -7.49 3.99 -5.91
CA SER A 406 -6.24 4.67 -6.26
C SER A 406 -6.37 5.69 -7.40
N HIS A 407 -7.43 5.62 -8.20
CA HIS A 407 -7.68 6.47 -9.38
C HIS A 407 -8.87 7.43 -9.22
N GLY A 408 -9.42 7.58 -8.03
CA GLY A 408 -10.64 8.36 -7.77
C GLY A 408 -11.84 7.46 -7.54
N GLN A 409 -13.02 8.03 -7.72
CA GLN A 409 -14.31 7.33 -7.60
C GLN A 409 -14.98 7.03 -8.95
N ASP A 410 -14.34 7.43 -10.06
CA ASP A 410 -14.93 7.40 -11.39
C ASP A 410 -14.48 6.16 -12.19
N THR A 411 -15.42 5.56 -12.88
CA THR A 411 -15.18 4.63 -13.97
C THR A 411 -15.76 5.22 -15.24
N VAL A 412 -14.97 5.27 -16.31
CA VAL A 412 -15.38 5.88 -17.58
C VAL A 412 -15.15 4.91 -18.75
N GLU A 413 -16.05 4.98 -19.72
CA GLU A 413 -15.92 4.26 -20.99
C GLU A 413 -16.35 5.19 -22.12
N PHE A 414 -15.48 5.37 -23.12
CA PHE A 414 -15.82 6.12 -24.33
C PHE A 414 -16.71 5.29 -25.22
N LEU A 415 -17.80 5.90 -25.66
CA LEU A 415 -18.77 5.32 -26.55
C LEU A 415 -18.85 6.16 -27.84
N ILE A 416 -19.12 5.52 -28.95
CA ILE A 416 -19.29 6.21 -30.22
C ILE A 416 -20.43 5.60 -31.02
N SER A 417 -21.13 6.43 -31.82
CA SER A 417 -22.05 6.03 -32.86
C SER A 417 -21.57 6.64 -34.17
N THR A 418 -21.35 5.81 -35.17
CA THR A 418 -20.91 6.26 -36.50
C THR A 418 -22.09 6.61 -37.41
N ASN A 419 -23.30 6.17 -37.08
CA ASN A 419 -24.51 6.39 -37.86
C ASN A 419 -25.52 7.26 -37.11
N PRO A 420 -26.14 8.24 -37.75
CA PRO A 420 -27.23 9.01 -37.14
C PRO A 420 -28.40 8.10 -36.74
N GLY A 421 -28.86 8.25 -35.49
CA GLY A 421 -30.01 7.47 -34.96
C GLY A 421 -29.64 6.18 -34.25
N GLU A 422 -28.39 5.70 -34.35
CA GLU A 422 -27.91 4.57 -33.55
C GLU A 422 -27.48 5.00 -32.14
N GLU A 423 -27.65 4.11 -31.18
CA GLU A 423 -27.10 4.33 -29.83
C GLU A 423 -25.58 4.19 -29.82
N PRO A 424 -24.86 5.06 -29.07
CA PRO A 424 -23.41 4.96 -28.92
C PRO A 424 -22.98 3.62 -28.31
N LYS A 425 -22.01 2.94 -28.94
CA LYS A 425 -21.45 1.64 -28.53
C LYS A 425 -19.97 1.79 -28.13
N PRO A 426 -19.41 0.86 -27.37
CA PRO A 426 -17.98 0.83 -27.07
C PRO A 426 -17.12 0.89 -28.33
N LEU A 427 -16.02 1.65 -28.27
CA LEU A 427 -15.09 1.81 -29.41
C LEU A 427 -14.56 0.48 -29.96
N ALA A 428 -14.40 -0.53 -29.10
CA ALA A 428 -14.00 -1.89 -29.51
C ALA A 428 -15.00 -2.59 -30.47
N LYS A 429 -16.21 -2.07 -30.60
CA LYS A 429 -17.25 -2.65 -31.46
C LYS A 429 -17.34 -1.96 -32.83
N ILE A 430 -16.45 -1.05 -33.18
CA ILE A 430 -16.38 -0.42 -34.48
C ILE A 430 -15.86 -1.44 -35.48
N ALA A 431 -16.63 -1.69 -36.55
CA ALA A 431 -16.33 -2.73 -37.52
C ALA A 431 -15.37 -2.32 -38.63
N SER A 432 -15.23 -1.00 -38.91
CA SER A 432 -14.44 -0.48 -40.02
C SER A 432 -13.07 0.04 -39.59
N GLY A 433 -11.99 -0.53 -40.12
CA GLY A 433 -10.61 -0.09 -39.83
C GLY A 433 -10.37 1.37 -40.21
N GLY A 434 -10.90 1.82 -41.36
CA GLY A 434 -10.75 3.21 -41.81
C GLY A 434 -11.53 4.23 -40.94
N GLU A 435 -12.67 3.83 -40.37
CA GLU A 435 -13.38 4.67 -39.39
C GLU A 435 -12.59 4.78 -38.08
N LEU A 436 -12.10 3.65 -37.59
CA LEU A 436 -11.29 3.62 -36.36
C LEU A 436 -10.02 4.47 -36.52
N SER A 437 -9.32 4.40 -37.65
CA SER A 437 -8.14 5.23 -37.94
C SER A 437 -8.46 6.73 -37.91
N ARG A 438 -9.58 7.17 -38.48
CA ARG A 438 -9.99 8.58 -38.43
C ARG A 438 -10.39 9.03 -37.02
N ILE A 439 -11.08 8.18 -36.26
CA ILE A 439 -11.43 8.46 -34.87
C ILE A 439 -10.16 8.57 -34.03
N MET A 440 -9.19 7.66 -34.23
CA MET A 440 -7.87 7.71 -33.59
C MET A 440 -7.14 9.01 -33.92
N LEU A 441 -7.13 9.42 -35.20
CA LEU A 441 -6.48 10.65 -35.61
C LEU A 441 -7.12 11.87 -34.93
N ALA A 442 -8.46 11.97 -34.95
CA ALA A 442 -9.19 13.06 -34.30
C ALA A 442 -8.88 13.11 -32.79
N PHE A 443 -8.87 11.95 -32.13
CA PHE A 443 -8.57 11.84 -30.71
C PHE A 443 -7.12 12.24 -30.39
N LYS A 444 -6.17 11.77 -31.17
CA LYS A 444 -4.74 12.07 -30.99
C LYS A 444 -4.41 13.52 -31.33
N SER A 445 -5.06 14.10 -32.35
CA SER A 445 -4.94 15.52 -32.62
C SER A 445 -5.44 16.38 -31.44
N ALA A 446 -6.57 16.04 -30.82
CA ALA A 446 -7.10 16.73 -29.67
C ALA A 446 -6.19 16.59 -28.42
N LEU A 447 -5.47 15.47 -28.29
CA LEU A 447 -4.48 15.27 -27.21
C LEU A 447 -3.15 15.96 -27.49
N ALA A 448 -2.68 16.00 -28.74
CA ALA A 448 -1.37 16.56 -29.10
C ALA A 448 -1.20 17.99 -28.58
N ASP A 449 -2.22 18.84 -28.75
CA ASP A 449 -2.20 20.22 -28.23
C ASP A 449 -2.11 20.31 -26.69
N ARG A 450 -2.37 19.21 -25.97
CA ARG A 450 -2.35 19.13 -24.51
C ARG A 450 -1.08 18.46 -23.97
N ASP A 451 -0.40 17.65 -24.78
CA ASP A 451 0.74 16.84 -24.35
C ASP A 451 2.05 17.62 -24.25
N ALA A 452 2.13 18.81 -24.83
CA ALA A 452 3.35 19.62 -24.92
C ALA A 452 4.58 18.81 -25.43
N LEU A 453 4.36 17.71 -26.17
CA LEU A 453 5.43 16.90 -26.76
C LEU A 453 5.94 17.59 -28.03
N PRO A 454 7.26 17.75 -28.17
CA PRO A 454 7.80 18.48 -29.32
C PRO A 454 7.68 17.71 -30.65
N THR A 455 7.57 16.36 -30.60
CA THR A 455 7.52 15.52 -31.80
C THR A 455 6.41 14.49 -31.70
N VAL A 456 5.63 14.34 -32.77
CA VAL A 456 4.56 13.34 -32.89
C VAL A 456 4.78 12.53 -34.17
N ILE A 457 4.74 11.21 -34.09
CA ILE A 457 4.97 10.30 -35.21
C ILE A 457 3.66 9.56 -35.50
N TYR A 458 3.23 9.56 -36.75
CA TYR A 458 2.06 8.85 -37.24
C TYR A 458 2.47 7.77 -38.26
N ASP A 459 2.19 6.51 -37.94
CA ASP A 459 2.52 5.36 -38.76
C ASP A 459 1.24 4.77 -39.37
N GLU A 460 1.16 4.76 -40.72
CA GLU A 460 0.07 4.18 -41.52
C GLU A 460 -1.34 4.63 -41.10
N ILE A 461 -1.48 5.91 -40.69
CA ILE A 461 -2.76 6.45 -40.22
C ILE A 461 -3.80 6.59 -41.34
N ASP A 462 -3.37 6.53 -42.57
CA ASP A 462 -4.16 6.58 -43.82
C ASP A 462 -4.60 5.21 -44.34
N THR A 463 -4.34 4.12 -43.63
CA THR A 463 -4.74 2.77 -43.99
C THR A 463 -6.27 2.66 -44.10
N GLY A 464 -6.76 2.21 -45.27
CA GLY A 464 -8.19 2.08 -45.55
C GLY A 464 -8.91 3.40 -45.83
N VAL A 465 -8.16 4.48 -46.07
CA VAL A 465 -8.70 5.81 -46.42
C VAL A 465 -8.23 6.23 -47.79
N SER A 466 -9.12 6.82 -48.60
CA SER A 466 -8.80 7.27 -49.95
C SER A 466 -9.52 8.57 -50.34
N GLY A 467 -9.10 9.18 -51.43
CA GLY A 467 -9.76 10.35 -52.04
C GLY A 467 -9.81 11.58 -51.13
N LEU A 468 -10.96 12.20 -50.99
CA LEU A 468 -11.15 13.42 -50.21
C LEU A 468 -10.82 13.26 -48.71
N ALA A 469 -11.07 12.09 -48.13
CA ALA A 469 -10.78 11.84 -46.73
C ALA A 469 -9.27 11.80 -46.47
N ALA A 470 -8.47 11.22 -47.37
CA ALA A 470 -7.01 11.23 -47.28
C ALA A 470 -6.42 12.65 -47.34
N GLY A 471 -6.96 13.50 -48.23
CA GLY A 471 -6.57 14.92 -48.29
C GLY A 471 -6.87 15.67 -47.00
N ARG A 472 -7.99 15.38 -46.35
CA ARG A 472 -8.34 15.96 -45.04
C ARG A 472 -7.44 15.48 -43.92
N ILE A 473 -6.99 14.22 -43.96
CA ILE A 473 -5.97 13.71 -43.03
C ILE A 473 -4.67 14.52 -43.20
N GLY A 474 -4.16 14.66 -44.42
CA GLY A 474 -2.98 15.45 -44.72
C GLY A 474 -3.07 16.89 -44.21
N GLN A 475 -4.21 17.54 -44.45
CA GLN A 475 -4.47 18.90 -43.95
C GLN A 475 -4.47 18.98 -42.44
N LEU A 476 -5.09 18.01 -41.72
CA LEU A 476 -5.11 17.98 -40.26
C LEU A 476 -3.70 17.76 -39.68
N LEU A 477 -2.92 16.85 -40.25
CA LEU A 477 -1.53 16.61 -39.85
C LEU A 477 -0.65 17.85 -40.07
N HIS A 478 -0.80 18.53 -41.19
CA HIS A 478 -0.09 19.77 -41.46
C HIS A 478 -0.51 20.91 -40.50
N GLN A 479 -1.80 20.99 -40.11
CA GLN A 479 -2.25 21.93 -39.07
C GLN A 479 -1.65 21.61 -37.72
N THR A 480 -1.62 20.32 -37.31
CA THR A 480 -0.95 19.88 -36.08
C THR A 480 0.55 20.22 -36.09
N ALA A 481 1.19 20.17 -37.25
CA ALA A 481 2.61 20.50 -37.41
C ALA A 481 2.97 21.97 -37.18
N ARG A 482 2.00 22.87 -37.04
CA ARG A 482 2.25 24.28 -36.65
C ARG A 482 2.71 24.42 -35.22
N GLY A 483 2.29 23.51 -34.34
CA GLY A 483 2.68 23.52 -32.90
C GLY A 483 3.69 22.42 -32.52
N HIS A 484 3.88 21.43 -33.40
CA HIS A 484 4.69 20.25 -33.17
C HIS A 484 5.51 19.89 -34.41
N GLN A 485 6.57 19.13 -34.23
CA GLN A 485 7.19 18.40 -35.31
C GLN A 485 6.35 17.14 -35.58
N VAL A 486 5.80 17.00 -36.78
CA VAL A 486 5.01 15.83 -37.18
C VAL A 486 5.79 14.99 -38.18
N LEU A 487 5.96 13.71 -37.89
CA LEU A 487 6.50 12.72 -38.80
C LEU A 487 5.36 11.78 -39.21
N CYS A 488 5.14 11.60 -40.50
CA CYS A 488 4.10 10.70 -40.99
C CYS A 488 4.65 9.71 -42.04
N ILE A 489 4.40 8.44 -41.81
CA ILE A 489 4.65 7.39 -42.79
C ILE A 489 3.35 7.16 -43.54
N THR A 490 3.37 7.36 -44.85
CA THR A 490 2.18 7.24 -45.70
C THR A 490 2.48 6.56 -47.04
N HIS A 491 1.46 5.93 -47.57
CA HIS A 491 1.44 5.43 -48.95
C HIS A 491 0.48 6.23 -49.86
N THR A 492 -0.16 7.28 -49.31
CA THR A 492 -1.22 8.03 -49.96
C THR A 492 -0.68 9.36 -50.48
N PRO A 493 -0.76 9.63 -51.80
CA PRO A 493 -0.23 10.85 -52.40
C PRO A 493 -0.92 12.12 -51.86
N GLN A 494 -2.22 12.04 -51.52
CA GLN A 494 -3.00 13.14 -50.95
C GLN A 494 -2.48 13.59 -49.60
N VAL A 495 -1.93 12.67 -48.75
CA VAL A 495 -1.30 13.02 -47.48
C VAL A 495 0.10 13.59 -47.72
N ALA A 496 0.88 12.93 -48.60
CA ALA A 496 2.26 13.31 -48.90
C ALA A 496 2.38 14.70 -49.53
N ALA A 497 1.36 15.16 -50.24
CA ALA A 497 1.32 16.48 -50.87
C ALA A 497 1.45 17.62 -49.84
N PHE A 498 0.93 17.46 -48.61
CA PHE A 498 0.98 18.46 -47.54
C PHE A 498 2.34 18.57 -46.84
N ALA A 499 3.32 17.72 -47.17
CA ALA A 499 4.63 17.72 -46.50
C ALA A 499 5.37 19.05 -46.66
N ASP A 500 5.96 19.55 -45.56
CA ASP A 500 6.99 20.59 -45.62
C ASP A 500 8.33 19.97 -46.06
N ASN A 501 8.63 18.77 -45.54
CA ASN A 501 9.81 17.99 -45.90
C ASN A 501 9.38 16.57 -46.26
N GLN A 502 9.76 16.10 -47.47
CA GLN A 502 9.45 14.75 -47.93
C GLN A 502 10.72 13.92 -48.07
N LEU A 503 10.69 12.75 -47.46
CA LEU A 503 11.78 11.78 -47.45
C LEU A 503 11.36 10.54 -48.23
N LEU A 504 12.19 10.12 -49.18
CA LEU A 504 11.98 8.92 -50.00
C LEU A 504 12.84 7.77 -49.47
N ILE A 505 12.21 6.68 -49.14
CA ILE A 505 12.87 5.43 -48.72
C ILE A 505 12.85 4.48 -49.93
N GLN A 506 14.04 4.14 -50.43
CA GLN A 506 14.19 3.28 -51.58
C GLN A 506 15.04 2.05 -51.25
N LYS A 507 14.69 0.93 -51.87
CA LYS A 507 15.48 -0.30 -51.86
C LYS A 507 16.38 -0.34 -53.09
N ASN A 508 17.66 -0.55 -52.87
CA ASN A 508 18.64 -0.81 -53.89
C ASN A 508 19.24 -2.21 -53.71
N VAL A 509 19.26 -3.00 -54.76
CA VAL A 509 19.91 -4.34 -54.73
C VAL A 509 21.29 -4.23 -55.39
N ARG A 510 22.33 -4.48 -54.60
CA ARG A 510 23.72 -4.51 -55.06
C ARG A 510 24.36 -5.83 -54.64
N LYS A 511 24.94 -6.59 -55.56
CA LYS A 511 25.66 -7.86 -55.30
C LYS A 511 24.87 -8.83 -54.40
N ASP A 512 23.62 -9.13 -54.77
CA ASP A 512 22.67 -10.01 -54.07
C ASP A 512 22.34 -9.60 -52.62
N ARG A 513 22.57 -8.34 -52.28
CA ARG A 513 22.19 -7.78 -50.99
C ARG A 513 21.29 -6.57 -51.16
N THR A 514 20.27 -6.47 -50.32
CA THR A 514 19.37 -5.32 -50.30
C THR A 514 19.92 -4.24 -49.37
N PHE A 515 19.93 -3.02 -49.85
CA PHE A 515 20.27 -1.80 -49.13
C PHE A 515 19.09 -0.85 -49.17
N THR A 516 18.83 -0.19 -48.07
CA THR A 516 17.85 0.88 -48.00
C THR A 516 18.55 2.21 -47.93
N GLU A 517 18.25 3.11 -48.82
CA GLU A 517 18.75 4.49 -48.85
C GLU A 517 17.57 5.46 -48.60
N ILE A 518 17.86 6.57 -47.93
CA ILE A 518 16.84 7.59 -47.59
C ILE A 518 17.32 8.92 -48.13
N HIS A 519 16.48 9.54 -48.97
CA HIS A 519 16.80 10.79 -49.64
C HIS A 519 15.76 11.86 -49.32
N THR A 520 16.23 13.06 -49.00
CA THR A 520 15.35 14.24 -48.94
C THR A 520 15.04 14.70 -50.37
N LEU A 521 13.78 14.92 -50.67
CA LEU A 521 13.35 15.30 -52.00
C LEU A 521 13.23 16.83 -52.13
N ASP A 522 13.75 17.32 -53.24
CA ASP A 522 13.42 18.67 -53.73
C ASP A 522 12.02 18.70 -54.41
N MET A 523 11.59 19.85 -54.88
CA MET A 523 10.24 20.00 -55.45
C MET A 523 10.02 19.08 -56.66
N ASP A 524 10.98 18.94 -57.55
CA ASP A 524 10.84 18.09 -58.73
C ASP A 524 10.82 16.61 -58.38
N GLY A 525 11.67 16.19 -57.43
CA GLY A 525 11.64 14.85 -56.85
C GLY A 525 10.32 14.52 -56.17
N ARG A 526 9.71 15.48 -55.45
CA ARG A 526 8.39 15.33 -54.83
C ARG A 526 7.32 15.09 -55.90
N VAL A 527 7.31 15.89 -56.95
CA VAL A 527 6.36 15.73 -58.07
C VAL A 527 6.50 14.36 -58.69
N GLU A 528 7.72 13.89 -58.97
CA GLU A 528 7.96 12.58 -59.55
C GLU A 528 7.50 11.42 -58.65
N VAL A 529 7.80 11.48 -57.34
CA VAL A 529 7.38 10.45 -56.37
C VAL A 529 5.86 10.43 -56.22
N LEU A 530 5.21 11.60 -56.11
CA LEU A 530 3.74 11.66 -56.06
C LEU A 530 3.11 11.14 -57.35
N ALA A 531 3.65 11.47 -58.53
CA ALA A 531 3.18 10.95 -59.81
C ALA A 531 3.28 9.42 -59.87
N ARG A 532 4.38 8.82 -59.34
CA ARG A 532 4.49 7.35 -59.20
C ARG A 532 3.46 6.78 -58.25
N MET A 533 3.19 7.44 -57.12
CA MET A 533 2.17 7.01 -56.15
C MET A 533 0.76 7.06 -56.76
N ILE A 534 0.49 7.95 -57.73
CA ILE A 534 -0.80 8.08 -58.44
C ILE A 534 -0.95 7.04 -59.54
N SER A 535 0.09 6.84 -60.37
CA SER A 535 -0.02 6.08 -61.61
C SER A 535 0.74 4.75 -61.65
N GLY A 536 1.49 4.42 -60.52
CA GLY A 536 2.41 3.29 -60.48
C GLY A 536 3.68 3.58 -61.28
N ASP A 537 4.38 2.52 -61.75
CA ASP A 537 5.71 2.63 -62.38
C ASP A 537 5.75 3.42 -63.68
N LYS A 538 4.62 3.56 -64.36
CA LYS A 538 4.55 4.31 -65.62
C LYS A 538 4.11 5.75 -65.36
N VAL A 539 5.09 6.62 -65.14
CA VAL A 539 4.86 8.06 -64.97
C VAL A 539 4.54 8.67 -66.34
N SER A 540 3.39 9.36 -66.44
CA SER A 540 2.97 10.11 -67.62
C SER A 540 3.00 11.61 -67.38
N GLU A 541 2.98 12.43 -68.41
CA GLU A 541 2.88 13.90 -68.30
C GLU A 541 1.61 14.30 -67.53
N LEU A 542 0.52 13.55 -67.65
CA LEU A 542 -0.74 13.78 -66.97
C LEU A 542 -0.59 13.52 -65.45
N SER A 543 0.11 12.44 -65.10
CA SER A 543 0.37 12.15 -63.66
C SER A 543 1.31 13.16 -63.01
N LEU A 544 2.30 13.67 -63.74
CA LEU A 544 3.17 14.77 -63.28
C LEU A 544 2.38 16.08 -63.08
N ALA A 545 1.50 16.42 -64.02
CA ALA A 545 0.64 17.59 -63.91
C ALA A 545 -0.31 17.45 -62.69
N SER A 546 -0.93 16.27 -62.52
CA SER A 546 -1.81 15.99 -61.38
C SER A 546 -1.07 16.05 -60.03
N ALA A 547 0.17 15.55 -59.97
CA ALA A 547 1.00 15.65 -58.78
C ALA A 547 1.37 17.10 -58.43
N ARG A 548 1.70 17.92 -59.41
CA ARG A 548 1.96 19.37 -59.23
C ARG A 548 0.73 20.10 -58.68
N GLU A 549 -0.43 19.87 -59.32
CA GLU A 549 -1.71 20.45 -58.88
C GLU A 549 -2.05 20.05 -57.45
N LEU A 550 -1.79 18.78 -57.06
CA LEU A 550 -2.03 18.28 -55.71
C LEU A 550 -1.16 19.00 -54.67
N ILE A 551 0.14 19.22 -54.97
CA ILE A 551 1.06 19.98 -54.11
C ILE A 551 0.65 21.46 -54.00
N GLU A 552 0.25 22.08 -55.12
CA GLU A 552 -0.18 23.48 -55.15
C GLU A 552 -1.44 23.71 -54.31
N LYS A 553 -2.41 22.79 -54.38
CA LYS A 553 -3.65 22.84 -53.59
C LYS A 553 -3.46 22.52 -52.10
N SER A 554 -2.34 21.94 -51.74
CA SER A 554 -2.02 21.59 -50.33
C SER A 554 -1.31 22.69 -49.58
N LYS A 555 -0.82 23.73 -50.27
CA LYS A 555 -0.25 24.95 -49.70
C LYS A 555 -1.34 25.94 -49.32
#